data_b47f70b8c4fce287d147731afaa76be0
#
_entry.id   b47f70b8c4fce287d147731afaa76be0
#
_cell.length_a   1.000
_cell.length_b   1.000
_cell.length_c   1.000
_cell.angle_alpha   90.00
_cell.angle_beta   90.00
_cell.angle_gamma   90.00
#
_symmetry.space_group_name_H-M   'P 1'
#
loop_
_entity.id
_entity.type
_entity.pdbx_description
1 polymer ?
#
loop_
_entity_poly.entity_id
_entity_poly.type
_entity_poly.pdbx_seq_one_letter_code
_entity_poly.pdbx_strand_id
1 'polypeptide(L)'
;MKIIKDKAYIKEYKKKIECKHLYKERERIKNIEDLILDSKNLKSLLRNPLSIIYGIEQKKGDLKQIYTARVNQKIRLYIKPIGEYPYNMIEITELEFLKIDDKHYGDG
;
A
#
# COMPACT_ATOMS: atom_id res chain seq x y z
N MET A 1 7.32 5.68 9.21
CA MET A 1 7.08 4.27 9.61
C MET A 1 8.04 3.35 8.87
N LYS A 2 8.10 2.12 9.33
CA LYS A 2 8.93 1.08 8.72
C LYS A 2 8.11 0.27 7.72
N ILE A 3 8.73 -0.15 6.61
CA ILE A 3 8.08 -0.96 5.59
C ILE A 3 8.75 -2.33 5.54
N ILE A 4 7.93 -3.38 5.61
CA ILE A 4 8.37 -4.75 5.44
C ILE A 4 7.81 -5.22 4.11
N LYS A 5 8.65 -5.81 3.26
CA LYS A 5 8.22 -6.29 1.95
C LYS A 5 8.18 -7.81 1.96
N ASP A 6 6.96 -8.35 1.77
CA ASP A 6 6.74 -9.79 1.67
C ASP A 6 7.42 -10.34 0.41
N LYS A 7 7.84 -11.59 0.46
CA LYS A 7 8.45 -12.26 -0.70
C LYS A 7 7.52 -12.24 -1.91
N ALA A 8 6.22 -12.44 -1.68
CA ALA A 8 5.23 -12.41 -2.75
C ALA A 8 5.18 -11.02 -3.40
N TYR A 9 5.23 -9.97 -2.59
CA TYR A 9 5.26 -8.60 -3.10
C TYR A 9 6.50 -8.36 -3.96
N ILE A 10 7.68 -8.74 -3.46
CA ILE A 10 8.95 -8.53 -4.17
C ILE A 10 8.92 -9.23 -5.53
N LYS A 11 8.44 -10.47 -5.56
CA LYS A 11 8.34 -11.25 -6.79
C LYS A 11 7.37 -10.62 -7.79
N GLU A 12 6.20 -10.21 -7.30
CA GLU A 12 5.18 -9.60 -8.16
C GLU A 12 5.59 -8.22 -8.66
N TYR A 13 6.25 -7.43 -7.83
CA TYR A 13 6.78 -6.14 -8.23
C TYR A 13 7.75 -6.28 -9.40
N LYS A 14 8.69 -7.22 -9.28
CA LYS A 14 9.64 -7.48 -10.35
C LYS A 14 8.93 -7.89 -11.63
N LYS A 15 8.00 -8.84 -11.52
CA LYS A 15 7.30 -9.39 -12.68
C LYS A 15 6.32 -8.41 -13.32
N LYS A 16 5.55 -7.70 -12.50
CA LYS A 16 4.44 -6.87 -12.96
C LYS A 16 4.82 -5.42 -13.22
N ILE A 17 5.85 -4.93 -12.58
CA ILE A 17 6.25 -3.52 -12.68
C ILE A 17 7.60 -3.38 -13.42
N GLU A 18 8.66 -3.98 -12.87
CA GLU A 18 10.01 -3.81 -13.42
C GLU A 18 10.14 -4.46 -14.80
N CYS A 19 9.76 -5.72 -14.93
CA CYS A 19 9.91 -6.46 -16.21
C CYS A 19 9.01 -5.93 -17.30
N LYS A 20 7.94 -5.22 -16.95
CA LYS A 20 7.04 -4.59 -17.92
C LYS A 20 7.41 -3.15 -18.19
N HIS A 21 8.49 -2.65 -17.60
CA HIS A 21 8.97 -1.27 -17.79
C HIS A 21 7.90 -0.21 -17.51
N LEU A 22 7.12 -0.42 -16.44
CA LEU A 22 6.09 0.52 -16.05
C LEU A 22 6.70 1.62 -15.16
N TYR A 23 7.34 2.59 -15.81
CA TYR A 23 8.12 3.62 -15.12
C TYR A 23 7.27 4.56 -14.27
N LYS A 24 6.08 4.92 -14.72
CA LYS A 24 5.18 5.79 -13.95
C LYS A 24 4.69 5.08 -12.69
N GLU A 25 4.34 3.81 -12.84
CA GLU A 25 3.87 2.99 -11.73
C GLU A 25 4.99 2.77 -10.72
N ARG A 26 6.19 2.53 -11.20
CA ARG A 26 7.37 2.38 -10.35
C ARG A 26 7.61 3.64 -9.53
N GLU A 27 7.55 4.80 -10.16
CA GLU A 27 7.72 6.07 -9.48
C GLU A 27 6.60 6.33 -8.47
N ARG A 28 5.38 5.98 -8.82
CA ARG A 28 4.25 6.11 -7.92
C ARG A 28 4.41 5.26 -6.67
N ILE A 29 4.84 4.02 -6.82
CA ILE A 29 5.10 3.14 -5.70
C ILE A 29 6.20 3.73 -4.81
N LYS A 30 7.25 4.26 -5.41
CA LYS A 30 8.31 4.92 -4.66
C LYS A 30 7.78 6.10 -3.86
N ASN A 31 6.90 6.90 -4.45
CA ASN A 31 6.30 8.05 -3.76
C ASN A 31 5.41 7.59 -2.60
N ILE A 32 4.69 6.49 -2.77
CA ILE A 32 3.91 5.90 -1.69
C ILE A 32 4.83 5.42 -0.56
N GLU A 33 5.93 4.76 -0.90
CA GLU A 33 6.92 4.34 0.09
C GLU A 33 7.48 5.54 0.86
N ASP A 34 7.85 6.59 0.14
CA ASP A 34 8.39 7.79 0.77
C ASP A 34 7.38 8.41 1.74
N LEU A 35 6.12 8.48 1.36
CA LEU A 35 5.06 9.00 2.23
C LEU A 35 4.96 8.16 3.52
N ILE A 36 5.00 6.85 3.38
CA ILE A 36 4.92 5.94 4.53
C ILE A 36 6.14 6.12 5.44
N LEU A 37 7.33 6.14 4.86
CA LEU A 37 8.57 6.31 5.62
C LEU A 37 8.60 7.63 6.38
N ASP A 38 8.01 8.68 5.80
CA ASP A 38 7.96 10.01 6.43
C ASP A 38 6.84 10.11 7.46
N SER A 39 5.90 9.20 7.48
CA SER A 39 4.79 9.23 8.43
C SER A 39 5.18 8.62 9.76
N LYS A 40 4.75 9.24 10.85
CA LYS A 40 5.08 8.79 12.20
C LYS A 40 4.38 7.48 12.58
N ASN A 41 3.12 7.36 12.19
CA ASN A 41 2.28 6.20 12.50
C ASN A 41 1.14 6.13 11.48
N LEU A 42 0.29 5.12 11.61
CA LEU A 42 -0.83 4.92 10.68
C LEU A 42 -1.79 6.11 10.68
N LYS A 43 -2.05 6.69 11.84
CA LYS A 43 -2.92 7.86 11.94
C LYS A 43 -2.37 9.04 11.14
N SER A 44 -1.07 9.31 11.28
CA SER A 44 -0.40 10.38 10.53
C SER A 44 -0.48 10.15 9.03
N LEU A 45 -0.27 8.89 8.61
CA LEU A 45 -0.36 8.52 7.20
C LEU A 45 -1.75 8.80 6.64
N LEU A 46 -2.80 8.30 7.32
CA LEU A 46 -4.17 8.43 6.84
C LEU A 46 -4.69 9.86 6.87
N ARG A 47 -4.13 10.71 7.73
CA ARG A 47 -4.48 12.14 7.79
C ARG A 47 -3.74 12.99 6.78
N ASN A 48 -2.67 12.47 6.20
CA ASN A 48 -1.92 13.23 5.21
C ASN A 48 -2.75 13.34 3.92
N PRO A 49 -2.91 14.56 3.35
CA PRO A 49 -3.68 14.72 2.10
C PRO A 49 -3.17 13.86 0.95
N LEU A 50 -1.87 13.53 0.92
CA LEU A 50 -1.30 12.67 -0.11
C LEU A 50 -1.87 11.25 -0.07
N SER A 51 -2.35 10.79 1.10
CA SER A 51 -2.95 9.46 1.18
C SER A 51 -4.20 9.36 0.33
N ILE A 52 -4.95 10.45 0.21
CA ILE A 52 -6.15 10.52 -0.64
C ILE A 52 -5.73 10.45 -2.11
N ILE A 53 -4.69 11.19 -2.47
CA ILE A 53 -4.18 11.23 -3.84
C ILE A 53 -3.70 9.84 -4.27
N TYR A 54 -3.03 9.12 -3.37
CA TYR A 54 -2.55 7.77 -3.66
C TYR A 54 -3.60 6.70 -3.43
N GLY A 55 -4.83 7.10 -3.08
CA GLY A 55 -5.93 6.16 -2.90
C GLY A 55 -5.69 5.14 -1.81
N ILE A 56 -5.07 5.56 -0.70
CA ILE A 56 -4.83 4.65 0.42
C ILE A 56 -6.13 4.53 1.19
N GLU A 57 -6.75 3.35 1.13
CA GLU A 57 -8.05 3.08 1.74
C GLU A 57 -8.10 1.70 2.37
N GLN A 58 -8.88 1.61 3.44
CA GLN A 58 -9.17 0.34 4.08
C GLN A 58 -10.13 -0.47 3.21
N LYS A 59 -9.86 -1.76 3.06
CA LYS A 59 -10.80 -2.65 2.37
C LYS A 59 -11.98 -2.95 3.28
N LYS A 60 -13.07 -3.40 2.67
CA LYS A 60 -14.31 -3.70 3.39
C LYS A 60 -14.51 -5.20 3.51
N GLY A 61 -15.45 -5.60 4.37
CA GLY A 61 -15.81 -6.99 4.57
C GLY A 61 -14.72 -7.79 5.25
N ASP A 62 -14.44 -8.96 4.72
CA ASP A 62 -13.48 -9.89 5.34
C ASP A 62 -12.04 -9.41 5.28
N LEU A 63 -11.75 -8.41 4.45
CA LEU A 63 -10.41 -7.86 4.27
C LEU A 63 -10.21 -6.51 4.95
N LYS A 64 -11.07 -6.16 5.91
CA LYS A 64 -11.02 -4.85 6.57
C LYS A 64 -9.75 -4.57 7.36
N GLN A 65 -8.93 -5.58 7.59
CA GLN A 65 -7.62 -5.41 8.21
C GLN A 65 -6.54 -4.99 7.20
N ILE A 66 -6.88 -4.92 5.92
CA ILE A 66 -5.95 -4.62 4.84
C ILE A 66 -6.31 -3.28 4.22
N TYR A 67 -5.27 -2.53 3.87
CA TYR A 67 -5.39 -1.28 3.11
C TYR A 67 -4.87 -1.52 1.70
N THR A 68 -5.33 -0.72 0.75
CA THR A 68 -4.78 -0.72 -0.61
C THR A 68 -4.40 0.70 -0.99
N ALA A 69 -3.36 0.81 -1.81
CA ALA A 69 -2.98 2.06 -2.45
C ALA A 69 -3.14 1.89 -3.96
N ARG A 70 -3.59 2.95 -4.62
CA ARG A 70 -3.79 2.92 -6.06
C ARG A 70 -2.49 3.25 -6.79
N VAL A 71 -1.95 2.27 -7.52
CA VAL A 71 -0.76 2.47 -8.33
C VAL A 71 -1.15 3.04 -9.70
N ASN A 72 -2.21 2.49 -10.29
CA ASN A 72 -2.88 3.06 -11.46
C ASN A 72 -4.32 2.50 -11.47
N GLN A 73 -5.07 2.67 -12.56
CA GLN A 73 -6.47 2.22 -12.60
C GLN A 73 -6.63 0.71 -12.45
N LYS A 74 -5.63 -0.06 -12.86
CA LYS A 74 -5.69 -1.53 -12.83
C LYS A 74 -4.89 -2.13 -11.68
N ILE A 75 -3.89 -1.43 -11.18
CA ILE A 75 -2.93 -1.99 -10.23
C ILE A 75 -3.14 -1.41 -8.85
N ARG A 76 -3.22 -2.30 -7.86
CA ARG A 76 -3.32 -1.93 -6.44
C ARG A 76 -2.19 -2.57 -5.66
N LEU A 77 -1.67 -1.81 -4.70
CA LEU A 77 -0.68 -2.28 -3.73
C LEU A 77 -1.42 -2.65 -2.46
N TYR A 78 -1.29 -3.89 -2.00
CA TYR A 78 -1.92 -4.36 -0.77
C TYR A 78 -0.98 -4.16 0.40
N ILE A 79 -1.49 -3.51 1.44
CA ILE A 79 -0.72 -3.09 2.61
C ILE A 79 -1.41 -3.59 3.86
N LYS A 80 -0.64 -4.22 4.75
CA LYS A 80 -1.18 -4.69 6.03
C LYS A 80 -0.43 -4.05 7.19
N PRO A 81 -1.11 -3.31 8.05
CA PRO A 81 -0.49 -2.82 9.28
C PRO A 81 -0.03 -3.98 10.16
N ILE A 82 1.13 -3.82 10.79
CA ILE A 82 1.65 -4.83 11.72
C ILE A 82 1.10 -4.50 13.11
N GLY A 83 0.20 -5.35 13.58
CA GLY A 83 -0.48 -5.18 14.86
C GLY A 83 -1.79 -5.92 14.86
N GLU A 84 -2.49 -5.88 15.96
CA GLU A 84 -3.79 -6.55 16.09
C GLU A 84 -4.93 -5.67 15.60
N TYR A 85 -5.82 -6.26 14.82
CA TYR A 85 -7.04 -5.58 14.41
C TYR A 85 -8.12 -5.75 15.49
N PRO A 86 -8.89 -4.71 15.84
CA PRO A 86 -8.88 -3.33 15.31
C PRO A 86 -7.61 -2.57 15.74
N TYR A 87 -7.04 -1.83 14.79
CA TYR A 87 -5.75 -1.19 15.02
C TYR A 87 -5.83 0.00 15.97
N ASN A 88 -4.85 0.11 16.87
CA ASN A 88 -4.56 1.36 17.53
C ASN A 88 -3.68 2.17 16.57
N MET A 89 -4.29 3.11 15.85
CA MET A 89 -3.62 3.80 14.74
C MET A 89 -2.41 4.63 15.15
N ILE A 90 -2.36 5.04 16.42
CA ILE A 90 -1.21 5.79 16.93
C ILE A 90 -0.02 4.87 17.18
N GLU A 91 -0.28 3.63 17.55
CA GLU A 91 0.76 2.65 17.86
C GLU A 91 1.25 1.87 16.65
N ILE A 92 0.53 1.90 15.53
CA ILE A 92 0.97 1.23 14.32
C ILE A 92 2.10 2.04 13.67
N THR A 93 3.30 1.47 13.67
CA THR A 93 4.51 2.10 13.14
C THR A 93 5.21 1.27 12.08
N GLU A 94 4.63 0.13 11.71
CA GLU A 94 5.17 -0.75 10.67
C GLU A 94 4.04 -1.21 9.75
N LEU A 95 4.32 -1.20 8.46
CA LEU A 95 3.39 -1.69 7.44
C LEU A 95 4.08 -2.76 6.61
N GLU A 96 3.31 -3.74 6.18
CA GLU A 96 3.80 -4.80 5.32
C GLU A 96 3.18 -4.68 3.94
N PHE A 97 4.01 -4.67 2.89
CA PHE A 97 3.56 -4.76 1.51
C PHE A 97 3.36 -6.22 1.17
N LEU A 98 2.10 -6.62 0.96
CA LEU A 98 1.74 -8.02 0.76
C LEU A 98 1.87 -8.47 -0.68
N LYS A 99 1.35 -7.67 -1.60
CA LYS A 99 1.32 -8.06 -3.01
C LYS A 99 0.93 -6.87 -3.89
N ILE A 100 1.15 -7.06 -5.18
CA ILE A 100 0.64 -6.20 -6.25
C ILE A 100 -0.49 -6.97 -6.92
N ASP A 101 -1.67 -6.37 -6.98
CA ASP A 101 -2.81 -6.96 -7.66
C ASP A 101 -3.11 -6.15 -8.93
N ASP A 102 -3.00 -6.80 -10.08
CA ASP A 102 -3.23 -6.18 -11.39
C ASP A 102 -4.56 -6.60 -12.03
N LYS A 103 -5.43 -7.28 -11.27
CA LYS A 103 -6.74 -7.74 -11.75
C LYS A 103 -7.89 -6.92 -11.20
N HIS A 104 -7.61 -5.68 -10.88
CA HIS A 104 -8.60 -4.78 -10.33
C HIS A 104 -9.29 -4.04 -11.47
N TYR A 105 -10.61 -4.15 -11.57
CA TYR A 105 -11.40 -3.60 -12.68
C TYR A 105 -12.26 -2.41 -12.25
N GLY A 106 -11.80 -1.63 -11.31
CA GLY A 106 -12.46 -0.38 -10.95
C GLY A 106 -13.76 -0.51 -10.16
N ASP A 107 -14.12 -1.68 -9.77
CA ASP A 107 -15.33 -1.94 -8.98
C ASP A 107 -15.09 -1.83 -7.47
N GLY A 108 -14.01 -1.29 -7.13
CA GLY A 108 -13.70 -1.02 -5.73
C GLY A 108 -12.81 -1.98 -5.06
#